data_55e96fb0a56ffcfaf03b3a54365592b7
#
_entry.id   55e96fb0a56ffcfaf03b3a54365592b7
#
_cell.length_a   1.000
_cell.length_b   1.000
_cell.length_c   1.000
_cell.angle_alpha   90.00
_cell.angle_beta   90.00
_cell.angle_gamma   90.00
#
_symmetry.space_group_name_H-M   'P 1'
#
loop_
_entity.id
_entity.type
_entity.pdbx_description
1 polymer ?
#
loop_
_entity_poly.entity_id
_entity_poly.type
_entity_poly.pdbx_seq_one_letter_code
_entity_poly.pdbx_strand_id
1 'polypeptide(L)'
;MKVKSVCAAVMAAIALLMPEAVFSQNPSHSCECVVKTAAGLVNWSAGYVEASGTAAIPAQNMGRISARPAAVHDARLAAGRNLLEITKSIAVDSLTTVGALTAGNDIVSVCVEGLIRKAVQTSLLYLPDGTVEVTLRMPLYGELSRALTPSRIEKRTFTFFPTKSRAMPDEAKTAGRAPSGLIIDARGLGFLPAIWPRLYSENGNEIYGLNLTGDTCFAGQGASGYACGIDCVTGNQRAGDDPIIVKALGTGPAGRSDLVIANDDAARVLSLEKKNSFLKQCRVVIVMD
;
A
#
# COMPACT_ATOMS: atom_id res chain seq x y z
N MET A 1 -18.29 -61.61 -49.45
CA MET A 1 -18.21 -60.21 -49.82
C MET A 1 -19.34 -59.45 -49.14
N LYS A 2 -19.10 -58.52 -48.24
CA LYS A 2 -19.95 -57.55 -47.55
C LYS A 2 -19.85 -57.66 -46.02
N VAL A 3 -18.68 -57.38 -45.46
CA VAL A 3 -18.50 -57.11 -43.99
C VAL A 3 -17.40 -56.05 -43.77
N LYS A 4 -17.09 -55.16 -44.71
CA LYS A 4 -16.05 -54.13 -44.54
C LYS A 4 -16.53 -52.68 -44.59
N SER A 5 -17.86 -52.42 -44.47
CA SER A 5 -18.37 -51.04 -44.66
C SER A 5 -19.15 -50.48 -43.52
N VAL A 6 -19.14 -51.06 -42.34
CA VAL A 6 -19.94 -50.57 -41.15
C VAL A 6 -19.05 -50.00 -40.04
N CYS A 7 -17.74 -50.26 -40.04
CA CYS A 7 -16.84 -49.73 -38.99
C CYS A 7 -16.33 -48.31 -39.23
N ALA A 8 -16.53 -47.71 -40.40
CA ALA A 8 -16.02 -46.36 -40.70
C ALA A 8 -16.98 -45.21 -40.33
N ALA A 9 -18.23 -45.51 -40.06
CA ALA A 9 -19.27 -44.49 -39.76
C ALA A 9 -19.48 -44.17 -38.28
N VAL A 10 -18.87 -44.92 -37.35
CA VAL A 10 -19.08 -44.74 -35.89
C VAL A 10 -17.96 -43.89 -35.25
N MET A 11 -16.81 -43.71 -35.92
CA MET A 11 -15.69 -42.92 -35.39
C MET A 11 -15.76 -41.43 -35.71
N ALA A 12 -16.72 -40.96 -36.53
CA ALA A 12 -16.85 -39.53 -36.89
C ALA A 12 -17.85 -38.75 -36.03
N ALA A 13 -18.58 -39.38 -35.11
CA ALA A 13 -19.65 -38.73 -34.32
C ALA A 13 -19.28 -38.40 -32.84
N ILE A 14 -18.05 -38.71 -32.38
CA ILE A 14 -17.65 -38.50 -30.96
C ILE A 14 -16.78 -37.25 -30.78
N ALA A 15 -16.42 -36.53 -31.85
CA ALA A 15 -15.52 -35.39 -31.80
C ALA A 15 -16.20 -34.00 -31.57
N LEU A 16 -17.52 -33.95 -31.26
CA LEU A 16 -18.26 -32.65 -31.20
C LEU A 16 -18.98 -32.37 -29.87
N LEU A 17 -18.50 -32.90 -28.77
CA LEU A 17 -19.06 -32.58 -27.44
C LEU A 17 -17.94 -32.46 -26.41
N MET A 18 -16.94 -31.62 -26.67
CA MET A 18 -16.14 -31.06 -25.62
C MET A 18 -16.85 -29.78 -25.15
N PRO A 19 -17.32 -29.72 -23.89
CA PRO A 19 -17.74 -28.45 -23.34
C PRO A 19 -16.49 -27.53 -23.30
N GLU A 20 -16.54 -26.44 -24.03
CA GLU A 20 -15.61 -25.35 -23.83
C GLU A 20 -15.74 -24.94 -22.36
N ALA A 21 -14.79 -25.34 -21.53
CA ALA A 21 -14.60 -24.77 -20.21
C ALA A 21 -14.27 -23.30 -20.43
N VAL A 22 -15.29 -22.46 -20.43
CA VAL A 22 -15.15 -21.03 -20.27
C VAL A 22 -14.49 -20.85 -18.91
N PHE A 23 -13.17 -20.73 -18.91
CA PHE A 23 -12.44 -20.18 -17.79
C PHE A 23 -12.92 -18.72 -17.66
N SER A 24 -13.98 -18.54 -16.89
CA SER A 24 -14.36 -17.26 -16.34
C SER A 24 -13.19 -16.83 -15.46
N GLN A 25 -12.27 -16.07 -16.04
CA GLN A 25 -11.34 -15.26 -15.28
C GLN A 25 -12.20 -14.18 -14.62
N ASN A 26 -12.79 -14.52 -13.46
CA ASN A 26 -13.16 -13.50 -12.52
C ASN A 26 -11.88 -12.71 -12.26
N PRO A 27 -11.81 -11.40 -12.57
CA PRO A 27 -10.74 -10.58 -12.06
C PRO A 27 -10.86 -10.67 -10.54
N SER A 28 -10.00 -11.47 -9.92
CA SER A 28 -9.82 -11.43 -8.49
C SER A 28 -9.43 -9.99 -8.21
N HIS A 29 -10.36 -9.19 -7.67
CA HIS A 29 -10.05 -7.87 -7.13
C HIS A 29 -8.98 -8.11 -6.08
N SER A 30 -7.73 -7.89 -6.46
CA SER A 30 -6.64 -7.96 -5.49
C SER A 30 -6.88 -6.83 -4.51
N CYS A 31 -7.13 -7.17 -3.27
CA CYS A 31 -7.32 -6.20 -2.18
C CYS A 31 -6.04 -5.40 -1.87
N GLU A 32 -5.01 -5.57 -2.69
CA GLU A 32 -3.72 -4.93 -2.51
C GLU A 32 -3.67 -3.55 -3.16
N CYS A 33 -3.37 -2.55 -2.37
CA CYS A 33 -3.10 -1.19 -2.84
C CYS A 33 -1.64 -1.09 -3.29
N VAL A 34 -1.39 -1.30 -4.58
CA VAL A 34 -0.06 -1.28 -5.18
C VAL A 34 0.09 -0.09 -6.10
N VAL A 35 1.02 0.79 -5.77
CA VAL A 35 1.43 1.90 -6.65
C VAL A 35 2.69 1.49 -7.40
N LYS A 36 2.60 1.37 -8.73
CA LYS A 36 3.73 1.02 -9.61
C LYS A 36 4.35 2.27 -10.21
N THR A 37 5.67 2.29 -10.30
CA THR A 37 6.46 3.32 -10.95
C THR A 37 7.47 2.67 -11.92
N ALA A 38 8.20 3.47 -12.68
CA ALA A 38 9.27 2.94 -13.54
C ALA A 38 10.41 2.29 -12.73
N ALA A 39 10.64 2.73 -11.49
CA ALA A 39 11.72 2.23 -10.64
C ALA A 39 11.33 0.98 -9.83
N GLY A 40 10.03 0.71 -9.64
CA GLY A 40 9.55 -0.41 -8.84
C GLY A 40 8.10 -0.22 -8.38
N LEU A 41 7.75 -0.76 -7.22
CA LEU A 41 6.40 -0.66 -6.65
C LEU A 41 6.41 -0.40 -5.15
N VAL A 42 5.33 0.23 -4.68
CA VAL A 42 5.00 0.35 -3.26
C VAL A 42 3.70 -0.38 -3.00
N ASN A 43 3.73 -1.41 -2.18
CA ASN A 43 2.55 -2.13 -1.73
C ASN A 43 2.12 -1.57 -0.36
N TRP A 44 1.13 -0.70 -0.36
CA TRP A 44 0.65 -0.01 0.84
C TRP A 44 -0.16 -0.93 1.76
N SER A 45 -0.89 -1.90 1.20
CA SER A 45 -1.65 -2.87 2.00
C SER A 45 -0.75 -3.84 2.74
N ALA A 46 0.27 -4.36 2.05
CA ALA A 46 1.23 -5.29 2.63
C ALA A 46 2.42 -4.58 3.32
N GLY A 47 2.58 -3.26 3.13
CA GLY A 47 3.57 -2.45 3.83
C GLY A 47 5.01 -2.69 3.40
N TYR A 48 5.29 -2.78 2.09
CA TYR A 48 6.65 -2.91 1.56
C TYR A 48 6.88 -2.11 0.29
N VAL A 49 8.16 -1.86 0.03
CA VAL A 49 8.67 -1.28 -1.22
C VAL A 49 9.51 -2.34 -1.92
N GLU A 50 9.37 -2.46 -3.24
CA GLU A 50 10.10 -3.44 -4.04
C GLU A 50 10.60 -2.82 -5.34
N ALA A 51 11.83 -3.17 -5.72
CA ALA A 51 12.42 -2.75 -6.98
C ALA A 51 13.31 -3.84 -7.56
N SER A 52 13.31 -3.95 -8.89
CA SER A 52 14.20 -4.85 -9.62
C SER A 52 15.34 -4.07 -10.28
N GLY A 53 16.44 -4.75 -10.50
CA GLY A 53 17.56 -4.26 -11.25
C GLY A 53 18.15 -5.35 -12.11
N THR A 54 18.65 -4.99 -13.29
CA THR A 54 19.19 -5.92 -14.26
C THR A 54 20.65 -5.61 -14.57
N ALA A 55 21.43 -6.67 -14.91
CA ALA A 55 22.77 -6.54 -15.44
C ALA A 55 23.04 -7.65 -16.46
N ALA A 56 23.61 -7.28 -17.59
CA ALA A 56 24.01 -8.26 -18.63
C ALA A 56 25.39 -8.82 -18.34
N ILE A 57 25.61 -10.10 -18.66
CA ILE A 57 26.95 -10.68 -18.70
C ILE A 57 27.59 -10.24 -20.03
N PRO A 58 28.72 -9.47 -19.99
CA PRO A 58 29.41 -9.06 -21.21
C PRO A 58 29.81 -10.27 -22.05
N ALA A 59 29.64 -10.18 -23.39
CA ALA A 59 29.91 -11.30 -24.31
C ALA A 59 31.32 -11.89 -24.15
N GLN A 60 32.31 -11.03 -23.90
CA GLN A 60 33.71 -11.44 -23.67
C GLN A 60 33.93 -12.23 -22.39
N ASN A 61 32.97 -12.20 -21.45
CA ASN A 61 33.03 -12.90 -20.16
C ASN A 61 32.11 -14.13 -20.17
N MET A 62 31.35 -14.40 -21.21
CA MET A 62 30.53 -15.59 -21.31
C MET A 62 31.42 -16.84 -21.18
N GLY A 63 31.05 -17.74 -20.27
CA GLY A 63 31.83 -18.95 -19.95
C GLY A 63 32.84 -18.79 -18.81
N ARG A 64 33.14 -17.59 -18.34
CA ARG A 64 33.97 -17.43 -17.12
C ARG A 64 33.14 -17.72 -15.87
N ILE A 65 33.72 -18.48 -14.95
CA ILE A 65 33.06 -18.87 -13.68
C ILE A 65 32.64 -17.64 -12.86
N SER A 66 33.45 -16.56 -12.89
CA SER A 66 33.20 -15.32 -12.16
C SER A 66 32.17 -14.39 -12.80
N ALA A 67 31.76 -14.62 -14.06
CA ALA A 67 30.91 -13.72 -14.81
C ALA A 67 29.46 -13.64 -14.22
N ARG A 68 28.90 -14.80 -13.83
CA ARG A 68 27.56 -14.85 -13.20
C ARG A 68 27.51 -14.15 -11.85
N PRO A 69 28.40 -14.43 -10.87
CA PRO A 69 28.44 -13.71 -9.61
C PRO A 69 28.61 -12.20 -9.78
N ALA A 70 29.44 -11.74 -10.73
CA ALA A 70 29.62 -10.33 -11.02
C ALA A 70 28.31 -9.69 -11.54
N ALA A 71 27.63 -10.33 -12.50
CA ALA A 71 26.36 -9.85 -13.01
C ALA A 71 25.25 -9.80 -11.90
N VAL A 72 25.21 -10.78 -11.01
CA VAL A 72 24.30 -10.76 -9.85
C VAL A 72 24.62 -9.58 -8.93
N HIS A 73 25.90 -9.30 -8.67
CA HIS A 73 26.30 -8.15 -7.87
C HIS A 73 25.87 -6.83 -8.53
N ASP A 74 26.11 -6.68 -9.82
CA ASP A 74 25.76 -5.47 -10.56
C ASP A 74 24.23 -5.27 -10.66
N ALA A 75 23.47 -6.36 -10.90
CA ALA A 75 22.00 -6.35 -10.88
C ALA A 75 21.46 -5.93 -9.49
N ARG A 76 22.08 -6.45 -8.41
CA ARG A 76 21.72 -6.05 -7.04
C ARG A 76 22.00 -4.57 -6.78
N LEU A 77 23.11 -4.03 -7.28
CA LEU A 77 23.40 -2.60 -7.17
C LEU A 77 22.38 -1.75 -7.96
N ALA A 78 21.99 -2.21 -9.15
CA ALA A 78 20.96 -1.55 -9.95
C ALA A 78 19.60 -1.57 -9.22
N ALA A 79 19.19 -2.72 -8.68
CA ALA A 79 18.00 -2.86 -7.86
C ALA A 79 18.02 -1.92 -6.62
N GLY A 80 19.16 -1.80 -5.96
CA GLY A 80 19.35 -0.90 -4.82
C GLY A 80 19.18 0.58 -5.20
N ARG A 81 19.69 1.01 -6.36
CA ARG A 81 19.46 2.37 -6.87
C ARG A 81 17.99 2.62 -7.17
N ASN A 82 17.32 1.70 -7.85
CA ASN A 82 15.90 1.77 -8.14
C ASN A 82 15.06 1.79 -6.85
N LEU A 83 15.43 0.97 -5.85
CA LEU A 83 14.77 0.95 -4.55
C LEU A 83 14.94 2.29 -3.80
N LEU A 84 16.10 2.95 -3.92
CA LEU A 84 16.34 4.29 -3.38
C LEU A 84 15.44 5.33 -4.06
N GLU A 85 15.37 5.31 -5.38
CA GLU A 85 14.56 6.27 -6.14
C GLU A 85 13.07 6.16 -5.82
N ILE A 86 12.52 4.93 -5.78
CA ILE A 86 11.11 4.77 -5.40
C ILE A 86 10.88 5.13 -3.93
N THR A 87 11.82 4.82 -3.04
CA THR A 87 11.71 5.19 -1.62
C THR A 87 11.67 6.71 -1.45
N LYS A 88 12.50 7.46 -2.17
CA LYS A 88 12.49 8.94 -2.16
C LYS A 88 11.16 9.53 -2.62
N SER A 89 10.43 8.86 -3.52
CA SER A 89 9.14 9.32 -4.02
C SER A 89 7.97 9.14 -3.05
N ILE A 90 8.15 8.34 -2.00
CA ILE A 90 7.10 8.04 -1.03
C ILE A 90 6.70 9.30 -0.26
N ALA A 91 5.39 9.57 -0.22
CA ALA A 91 4.84 10.64 0.59
C ALA A 91 4.96 10.29 2.09
N VAL A 92 5.57 11.17 2.85
CA VAL A 92 5.62 11.09 4.31
C VAL A 92 4.33 11.65 4.90
N ASP A 93 3.93 12.80 4.44
CA ASP A 93 2.64 13.46 4.70
C ASP A 93 2.19 14.23 3.44
N SER A 94 1.15 15.04 3.53
CA SER A 94 0.61 15.83 2.41
C SER A 94 1.58 16.88 1.81
N LEU A 95 2.66 17.22 2.50
CA LEU A 95 3.60 18.28 2.08
C LEU A 95 5.00 17.76 1.82
N THR A 96 5.34 16.59 2.34
CA THR A 96 6.73 16.14 2.44
C THR A 96 6.87 14.72 1.87
N THR A 97 7.92 14.49 1.11
CA THR A 97 8.35 13.18 0.66
C THR A 97 9.60 12.72 1.42
N VAL A 98 9.91 11.42 1.34
CA VAL A 98 11.17 10.89 1.88
C VAL A 98 12.37 11.62 1.25
N GLY A 99 12.32 11.88 -0.07
CA GLY A 99 13.37 12.59 -0.78
C GLY A 99 13.61 14.01 -0.26
N ALA A 100 12.55 14.75 0.06
CA ALA A 100 12.65 16.07 0.65
C ALA A 100 13.28 16.04 2.05
N LEU A 101 12.92 15.04 2.88
CA LEU A 101 13.51 14.87 4.21
C LEU A 101 14.99 14.48 4.13
N THR A 102 15.37 13.58 3.22
CA THR A 102 16.78 13.17 3.06
C THR A 102 17.65 14.28 2.52
N ALA A 103 17.12 15.17 1.68
CA ALA A 103 17.85 16.34 1.19
C ALA A 103 18.11 17.39 2.28
N GLY A 104 17.26 17.48 3.29
CA GLY A 104 17.37 18.44 4.40
C GLY A 104 17.96 17.86 5.69
N ASN A 105 18.25 16.57 5.76
CA ASN A 105 18.70 15.90 6.98
C ASN A 105 19.59 14.69 6.69
N ASP A 106 20.89 14.84 6.95
CA ASP A 106 21.91 13.82 6.71
C ASP A 106 21.66 12.54 7.53
N ILE A 107 21.13 12.66 8.75
CA ILE A 107 20.83 11.50 9.60
C ILE A 107 19.75 10.64 8.94
N VAL A 108 18.69 11.26 8.43
CA VAL A 108 17.62 10.57 7.70
C VAL A 108 18.17 9.92 6.44
N SER A 109 19.04 10.62 5.68
CA SER A 109 19.68 10.10 4.48
C SER A 109 20.49 8.84 4.78
N VAL A 110 21.36 8.89 5.79
CA VAL A 110 22.18 7.74 6.21
C VAL A 110 21.30 6.56 6.67
N CYS A 111 20.21 6.83 7.42
CA CYS A 111 19.28 5.79 7.84
C CYS A 111 18.60 5.12 6.63
N VAL A 112 18.08 5.89 5.68
CA VAL A 112 17.40 5.37 4.48
C VAL A 112 18.36 4.54 3.63
N GLU A 113 19.57 5.02 3.37
CA GLU A 113 20.59 4.27 2.66
C GLU A 113 20.98 2.97 3.37
N GLY A 114 21.09 3.02 4.71
CA GLY A 114 21.35 1.84 5.54
C GLY A 114 20.27 0.78 5.42
N LEU A 115 18.99 1.19 5.36
CA LEU A 115 17.86 0.28 5.15
C LEU A 115 17.87 -0.35 3.76
N ILE A 116 18.20 0.42 2.73
CA ILE A 116 18.31 -0.11 1.36
C ILE A 116 19.42 -1.15 1.25
N ARG A 117 20.57 -0.92 1.88
CA ARG A 117 21.66 -1.91 1.93
C ARG A 117 21.25 -3.23 2.60
N LYS A 118 20.32 -3.16 3.58
CA LYS A 118 19.75 -4.32 4.29
C LYS A 118 18.56 -4.95 3.56
N ALA A 119 18.12 -4.38 2.42
CA ALA A 119 16.96 -4.89 1.69
C ALA A 119 17.13 -6.36 1.33
N VAL A 120 16.04 -7.12 1.49
CA VAL A 120 16.02 -8.57 1.28
C VAL A 120 15.87 -8.85 -0.21
N GLN A 121 16.67 -9.76 -0.73
CA GLN A 121 16.49 -10.26 -2.09
C GLN A 121 15.32 -11.24 -2.14
N THR A 122 14.28 -10.92 -2.90
CA THR A 122 13.07 -11.73 -3.05
C THR A 122 13.08 -12.58 -4.33
N SER A 123 13.85 -12.14 -5.34
CA SER A 123 13.98 -12.87 -6.61
C SER A 123 15.37 -12.75 -7.19
N LEU A 124 15.78 -13.79 -7.91
CA LEU A 124 16.96 -13.84 -8.76
C LEU A 124 16.61 -14.64 -10.01
N LEU A 125 16.61 -14.00 -11.16
CA LEU A 125 16.28 -14.61 -12.45
C LEU A 125 17.45 -14.50 -13.41
N TYR A 126 17.72 -15.60 -14.13
CA TYR A 126 18.66 -15.63 -15.26
C TYR A 126 17.84 -15.68 -16.54
N LEU A 127 17.90 -14.63 -17.33
CA LEU A 127 17.16 -14.50 -18.57
C LEU A 127 17.89 -15.18 -19.72
N PRO A 128 17.14 -15.60 -20.78
CA PRO A 128 17.74 -16.32 -21.92
C PRO A 128 18.78 -15.52 -22.70
N ASP A 129 18.71 -14.19 -22.66
CA ASP A 129 19.64 -13.26 -23.29
C ASP A 129 20.96 -13.07 -22.52
N GLY A 130 21.14 -13.79 -21.42
CA GLY A 130 22.30 -13.66 -20.54
C GLY A 130 22.20 -12.53 -19.53
N THR A 131 21.05 -11.87 -19.43
CA THR A 131 20.80 -10.86 -18.41
C THR A 131 20.43 -11.53 -17.08
N VAL A 132 20.88 -10.94 -15.98
CA VAL A 132 20.48 -11.32 -14.62
C VAL A 132 19.57 -10.24 -14.08
N GLU A 133 18.44 -10.63 -13.48
CA GLU A 133 17.54 -9.74 -12.77
C GLU A 133 17.53 -10.09 -11.29
N VAL A 134 17.67 -9.08 -10.43
CA VAL A 134 17.57 -9.17 -8.96
C VAL A 134 16.45 -8.27 -8.50
N THR A 135 15.56 -8.80 -7.67
CA THR A 135 14.51 -8.02 -7.00
C THR A 135 14.84 -7.87 -5.51
N LEU A 136 14.79 -6.63 -5.02
CA LEU A 136 14.99 -6.28 -3.61
C LEU A 136 13.70 -5.76 -3.01
N ARG A 137 13.44 -6.13 -1.74
CA ARG A 137 12.28 -5.67 -0.97
C ARG A 137 12.72 -5.09 0.37
N MET A 138 12.07 -4.00 0.77
CA MET A 138 12.29 -3.32 2.05
C MET A 138 10.92 -3.07 2.72
N PRO A 139 10.79 -3.25 4.06
CA PRO A 139 9.58 -2.85 4.78
C PRO A 139 9.34 -1.35 4.70
N LEU A 140 8.08 -0.95 4.47
CA LEU A 140 7.63 0.44 4.48
C LEU A 140 7.49 0.98 5.91
N TYR A 141 7.13 0.10 6.84
CA TYR A 141 6.93 0.43 8.25
C TYR A 141 8.10 -0.07 9.12
N GLY A 142 8.12 0.28 10.38
CA GLY A 142 9.20 -0.09 11.29
C GLY A 142 10.36 0.91 11.29
N GLU A 143 11.56 0.47 10.89
CA GLU A 143 12.76 1.32 10.95
C GLU A 143 12.65 2.55 10.04
N LEU A 144 12.05 2.42 8.84
CA LEU A 144 11.84 3.55 7.93
C LEU A 144 10.90 4.58 8.56
N SER A 145 9.73 4.16 9.04
CA SER A 145 8.77 5.06 9.67
C SER A 145 9.37 5.81 10.86
N ARG A 146 10.18 5.13 11.67
CA ARG A 146 10.88 5.76 12.81
C ARG A 146 11.91 6.79 12.35
N ALA A 147 12.71 6.48 11.32
CA ALA A 147 13.70 7.40 10.77
C ALA A 147 13.06 8.68 10.20
N LEU A 148 11.83 8.57 9.71
CA LEU A 148 11.08 9.68 9.13
C LEU A 148 10.24 10.47 10.15
N THR A 149 10.16 10.02 11.41
CA THR A 149 9.39 10.72 12.44
C THR A 149 10.04 12.05 12.76
N PRO A 150 9.32 13.19 12.62
CA PRO A 150 9.87 14.49 12.91
C PRO A 150 10.17 14.65 14.41
N SER A 151 11.28 15.28 14.74
CA SER A 151 11.67 15.58 16.13
C SER A 151 10.74 16.58 16.83
N ARG A 152 9.99 17.36 16.06
CA ARG A 152 8.91 18.24 16.53
C ARG A 152 7.66 18.00 15.72
N ILE A 153 6.58 17.66 16.42
CA ILE A 153 5.26 17.48 15.83
C ILE A 153 4.54 18.83 15.86
N GLU A 154 4.34 19.44 14.70
CA GLU A 154 3.59 20.68 14.57
C GLU A 154 2.09 20.39 14.48
N LYS A 155 1.29 21.04 15.36
CA LYS A 155 -0.17 21.06 15.23
C LYS A 155 -0.52 21.96 14.06
N ARG A 156 -1.20 21.41 13.06
CA ARG A 156 -1.73 22.17 11.93
C ARG A 156 -3.23 22.33 12.09
N THR A 157 -3.72 23.56 12.05
CA THR A 157 -5.15 23.89 12.04
C THR A 157 -5.45 24.54 10.69
N PHE A 158 -6.50 24.07 10.01
CA PHE A 158 -6.94 24.59 8.72
C PHE A 158 -8.41 24.98 8.78
N THR A 159 -8.78 25.96 7.94
CA THR A 159 -10.19 26.24 7.67
C THR A 159 -10.57 25.53 6.37
N PHE A 160 -11.47 24.60 6.44
CA PHE A 160 -11.98 23.87 5.28
C PHE A 160 -13.30 24.52 4.81
N PHE A 161 -13.40 24.78 3.52
CA PHE A 161 -14.66 25.24 2.90
C PHE A 161 -15.32 24.01 2.24
N PRO A 162 -16.40 23.46 2.80
CA PRO A 162 -16.99 22.24 2.27
C PRO A 162 -17.63 22.50 0.91
N THR A 163 -17.19 21.74 -0.09
CA THR A 163 -18.01 21.51 -1.29
C THR A 163 -19.12 20.54 -0.87
N LYS A 164 -20.39 20.94 -1.02
CA LYS A 164 -21.56 20.20 -0.56
C LYS A 164 -21.46 18.71 -0.90
N SER A 165 -21.10 17.89 0.05
CA SER A 165 -21.22 16.44 -0.02
C SER A 165 -22.26 16.00 1.01
N ARG A 166 -23.26 15.28 0.52
CA ARG A 166 -24.40 14.78 1.29
C ARG A 166 -23.93 13.68 2.23
N ALA A 167 -24.10 13.88 3.53
CA ALA A 167 -23.93 12.83 4.52
C ALA A 167 -24.73 11.58 4.12
N MET A 168 -24.11 10.40 4.18
CA MET A 168 -24.84 9.15 4.02
C MET A 168 -25.74 8.90 5.24
N PRO A 169 -26.94 8.30 5.05
CA PRO A 169 -27.80 7.94 6.17
C PRO A 169 -27.11 6.95 7.09
N ASP A 170 -27.35 7.13 8.36
CA ASP A 170 -26.85 6.37 9.50
C ASP A 170 -27.36 4.90 9.44
N GLU A 171 -26.58 4.00 8.85
CA GLU A 171 -26.82 2.55 8.94
C GLU A 171 -25.69 1.86 9.67
N ALA A 172 -25.55 2.19 10.97
CA ALA A 172 -24.93 1.28 11.91
C ALA A 172 -25.44 1.61 13.33
N LYS A 173 -26.56 1.04 13.68
CA LYS A 173 -26.95 0.85 15.08
C LYS A 173 -25.98 -0.15 15.70
N THR A 174 -24.81 0.30 16.13
CA THR A 174 -23.96 -0.46 17.05
C THR A 174 -24.59 -0.37 18.44
N ALA A 175 -25.46 -1.31 18.75
CA ALA A 175 -26.03 -1.48 20.06
C ALA A 175 -24.91 -1.84 21.05
N GLY A 176 -24.42 -0.87 21.83
CA GLY A 176 -23.77 -1.10 23.12
C GLY A 176 -22.32 -1.60 23.13
N ARG A 177 -21.69 -2.01 22.03
CA ARG A 177 -20.31 -2.48 22.02
C ARG A 177 -19.35 -1.34 21.64
N ALA A 178 -18.22 -1.25 22.33
CA ALA A 178 -17.20 -0.27 21.97
C ALA A 178 -16.54 -0.65 20.63
N PRO A 179 -16.41 0.28 19.67
CA PRO A 179 -15.88 -0.03 18.35
C PRO A 179 -14.42 -0.48 18.42
N SER A 180 -14.05 -1.40 17.54
CA SER A 180 -12.71 -1.99 17.49
C SER A 180 -11.69 -1.14 16.74
N GLY A 181 -12.12 -0.26 15.82
CA GLY A 181 -11.27 0.56 14.98
C GLY A 181 -12.06 1.55 14.14
N LEU A 182 -11.38 2.22 13.22
CA LEU A 182 -11.94 3.20 12.28
C LEU A 182 -11.60 2.81 10.84
N ILE A 183 -12.63 2.78 9.99
CA ILE A 183 -12.49 2.68 8.53
C ILE A 183 -12.91 4.02 7.92
N ILE A 184 -12.07 4.58 7.07
CA ILE A 184 -12.33 5.83 6.37
C ILE A 184 -12.48 5.53 4.88
N ASP A 185 -13.68 5.72 4.33
CA ASP A 185 -13.92 5.57 2.89
C ASP A 185 -13.51 6.85 2.16
N ALA A 186 -12.38 6.78 1.47
CA ALA A 186 -11.80 7.87 0.67
C ALA A 186 -11.93 7.63 -0.84
N ARG A 187 -12.74 6.67 -1.27
CA ARG A 187 -12.93 6.36 -2.69
C ARG A 187 -13.55 7.54 -3.44
N GLY A 188 -13.11 7.72 -4.69
CA GLY A 188 -13.54 8.81 -5.56
C GLY A 188 -12.94 10.17 -5.24
N LEU A 189 -12.06 10.27 -4.23
CA LEU A 189 -11.44 11.54 -3.83
C LEU A 189 -10.04 11.75 -4.42
N GLY A 190 -9.51 10.73 -5.11
CA GLY A 190 -8.13 10.74 -5.60
C GLY A 190 -7.11 10.88 -4.47
N PHE A 191 -7.41 10.28 -3.32
CA PHE A 191 -6.51 10.24 -2.18
C PHE A 191 -5.19 9.55 -2.54
N LEU A 192 -4.08 10.05 -2.01
CA LEU A 192 -2.75 9.48 -2.16
C LEU A 192 -2.24 8.95 -0.82
N PRO A 193 -1.84 7.68 -0.74
CA PRO A 193 -1.35 7.10 0.50
C PRO A 193 -0.03 7.76 0.94
N ALA A 194 0.14 7.89 2.26
CA ALA A 194 1.35 8.42 2.89
C ALA A 194 1.70 7.63 4.14
N ILE A 195 2.93 7.79 4.64
CA ILE A 195 3.37 7.15 5.89
C ILE A 195 2.59 7.74 7.09
N TRP A 196 2.30 9.06 7.05
CA TRP A 196 1.63 9.83 8.09
C TRP A 196 0.39 10.58 7.55
N PRO A 197 -0.68 9.89 7.14
CA PRO A 197 -1.93 10.56 6.76
C PRO A 197 -2.55 11.23 7.97
N ARG A 198 -3.23 12.34 7.76
CA ARG A 198 -3.97 13.05 8.80
C ARG A 198 -5.46 13.06 8.49
N LEU A 199 -6.26 13.08 9.55
CA LEU A 199 -7.70 13.21 9.46
C LEU A 199 -8.14 14.49 10.17
N TYR A 200 -8.93 15.30 9.50
CA TYR A 200 -9.47 16.56 10.00
C TYR A 200 -11.00 16.53 10.00
N SER A 201 -11.60 17.33 10.88
CA SER A 201 -13.00 17.69 10.77
C SER A 201 -13.18 18.83 9.78
N GLU A 202 -14.41 19.09 9.32
CA GLU A 202 -14.75 20.26 8.48
C GLU A 202 -14.31 21.58 9.12
N ASN A 203 -14.30 21.66 10.46
CA ASN A 203 -13.85 22.85 11.19
C ASN A 203 -12.31 22.96 11.24
N GLY A 204 -11.56 22.04 10.58
CA GLY A 204 -10.12 22.06 10.53
C GLY A 204 -9.42 21.53 11.78
N ASN A 205 -10.15 20.93 12.72
CA ASN A 205 -9.53 20.30 13.88
C ASN A 205 -8.94 18.94 13.49
N GLU A 206 -7.70 18.68 13.89
CA GLU A 206 -7.06 17.38 13.69
C GLU A 206 -7.71 16.32 14.58
N ILE A 207 -8.25 15.27 13.96
CA ILE A 207 -8.93 14.13 14.61
C ILE A 207 -7.96 12.96 14.76
N TYR A 208 -7.07 12.78 13.79
CA TYR A 208 -6.07 11.73 13.76
C TYR A 208 -4.79 12.20 13.09
N GLY A 209 -3.64 11.82 13.63
CA GLY A 209 -2.31 12.16 13.12
C GLY A 209 -1.25 11.89 14.18
N LEU A 210 0.00 12.26 13.89
CA LEU A 210 1.16 12.04 14.77
C LEU A 210 0.97 12.56 16.21
N ASN A 211 0.20 13.64 16.39
CA ASN A 211 -0.03 14.26 17.70
C ASN A 211 -0.90 13.41 18.65
N LEU A 212 -1.69 12.49 18.10
CA LEU A 212 -2.75 11.77 18.83
C LEU A 212 -2.46 10.28 18.97
N THR A 213 -1.48 9.79 18.27
CA THR A 213 -1.10 8.37 18.25
C THR A 213 0.03 8.10 19.22
N GLY A 214 0.04 6.91 19.82
CA GLY A 214 1.13 6.49 20.70
C GLY A 214 2.38 6.08 19.92
N ASP A 215 3.57 6.40 20.42
CA ASP A 215 4.87 6.13 19.77
C ASP A 215 5.11 4.66 19.39
N THR A 216 4.44 3.74 20.07
CA THR A 216 4.65 2.29 19.91
C THR A 216 3.94 1.70 18.68
N CYS A 217 2.78 2.22 18.28
CA CYS A 217 2.02 1.65 17.17
C CYS A 217 2.65 1.97 15.82
N PHE A 218 3.29 3.13 15.69
CA PHE A 218 4.03 3.52 14.48
C PHE A 218 5.20 2.60 14.17
N ALA A 219 5.88 2.17 15.23
CA ALA A 219 7.11 1.40 15.11
C ALA A 219 6.92 0.04 14.43
N GLY A 220 5.70 -0.52 14.45
CA GLY A 220 5.43 -1.84 13.91
C GLY A 220 4.58 -1.86 12.64
N GLN A 221 3.49 -1.12 12.64
CA GLN A 221 2.41 -1.26 11.64
C GLN A 221 2.15 0.01 10.80
N GLY A 222 2.85 1.12 11.07
CA GLY A 222 2.57 2.44 10.48
C GLY A 222 1.32 3.10 11.07
N ALA A 223 1.06 4.36 10.69
CA ALA A 223 -0.07 5.13 11.23
C ALA A 223 -1.43 4.55 10.79
N SER A 224 -1.57 4.16 9.53
CA SER A 224 -2.80 3.60 8.97
C SER A 224 -2.53 2.37 8.11
N GLY A 225 -3.53 1.51 7.96
CA GLY A 225 -3.60 0.51 6.90
C GLY A 225 -4.28 1.08 5.67
N TYR A 226 -4.06 0.45 4.53
CA TYR A 226 -4.67 0.82 3.26
C TYR A 226 -5.36 -0.39 2.63
N ALA A 227 -6.54 -0.17 2.06
CA ALA A 227 -7.29 -1.18 1.33
C ALA A 227 -7.84 -0.59 0.03
N CYS A 228 -7.74 -1.33 -1.07
CA CYS A 228 -8.33 -0.96 -2.35
C CYS A 228 -9.70 -1.64 -2.51
N GLY A 229 -10.75 -0.87 -2.20
CA GLY A 229 -12.14 -1.32 -2.21
C GLY A 229 -12.70 -1.61 -0.81
N ILE A 230 -14.00 -1.33 -0.65
CA ILE A 230 -14.69 -1.50 0.63
C ILE A 230 -14.85 -2.97 1.03
N ASP A 231 -14.95 -3.87 0.07
CA ASP A 231 -15.08 -5.30 0.31
C ASP A 231 -13.81 -5.90 0.94
N CYS A 232 -12.69 -5.20 0.77
CA CYS A 232 -11.38 -5.60 1.29
C CYS A 232 -11.15 -5.26 2.77
N VAL A 233 -12.08 -4.56 3.39
CA VAL A 233 -11.97 -4.23 4.82
C VAL A 233 -12.77 -5.17 5.73
N THR A 234 -13.62 -6.04 5.14
CA THR A 234 -14.34 -7.05 5.91
C THR A 234 -13.35 -8.05 6.52
N GLY A 235 -13.34 -8.17 7.85
CA GLY A 235 -12.38 -9.01 8.56
C GLY A 235 -10.94 -8.46 8.59
N ASN A 236 -10.73 -7.18 8.29
CA ASN A 236 -9.41 -6.57 8.40
C ASN A 236 -8.96 -6.56 9.87
N GLN A 237 -7.89 -7.30 10.16
CA GLN A 237 -7.36 -7.47 11.52
C GLN A 237 -7.00 -6.14 12.21
N ARG A 238 -6.59 -5.13 11.43
CA ARG A 238 -6.22 -3.83 11.97
C ARG A 238 -7.42 -3.05 12.48
N ALA A 239 -8.53 -3.05 11.71
CA ALA A 239 -9.77 -2.39 12.11
C ALA A 239 -10.55 -3.20 13.16
N GLY A 240 -10.29 -4.52 13.26
CA GLY A 240 -10.98 -5.44 14.15
C GLY A 240 -12.38 -5.81 13.66
N ASP A 241 -13.18 -6.44 14.53
CA ASP A 241 -14.43 -7.09 14.14
C ASP A 241 -15.63 -6.13 14.06
N ASP A 242 -15.57 -4.97 14.74
CA ASP A 242 -16.68 -4.00 14.82
C ASP A 242 -16.16 -2.56 14.65
N PRO A 243 -15.62 -2.20 13.46
CA PRO A 243 -15.09 -0.87 13.21
C PRO A 243 -16.19 0.16 12.93
N ILE A 244 -15.91 1.43 13.25
CA ILE A 244 -16.71 2.54 12.75
C ILE A 244 -16.33 2.78 11.28
N ILE A 245 -17.33 2.92 10.42
CA ILE A 245 -17.12 3.33 9.03
C ILE A 245 -17.55 4.79 8.89
N VAL A 246 -16.65 5.61 8.34
CA VAL A 246 -16.88 7.04 8.08
C VAL A 246 -16.50 7.35 6.64
N LYS A 247 -17.32 8.15 5.95
CA LYS A 247 -17.01 8.61 4.62
C LYS A 247 -16.24 9.92 4.67
N ALA A 248 -15.11 10.00 3.99
CA ALA A 248 -14.41 11.25 3.81
C ALA A 248 -15.18 12.19 2.84
N LEU A 249 -15.20 13.47 3.15
CA LEU A 249 -15.83 14.52 2.35
C LEU A 249 -14.91 15.04 1.25
N GLY A 250 -13.61 14.94 1.47
CA GLY A 250 -12.59 15.41 0.56
C GLY A 250 -11.19 15.15 1.08
N THR A 251 -10.21 15.48 0.26
CA THR A 251 -8.81 15.54 0.70
C THR A 251 -8.55 16.85 1.45
N GLY A 252 -7.54 16.87 2.31
CA GLY A 252 -7.21 18.05 3.11
C GLY A 252 -6.63 19.20 2.28
N PRO A 253 -6.61 20.41 2.85
CA PRO A 253 -6.15 21.61 2.15
C PRO A 253 -4.64 21.62 1.93
N ALA A 254 -3.88 20.85 2.70
CA ALA A 254 -2.43 20.76 2.55
C ALA A 254 -2.00 19.83 1.42
N GLY A 255 -2.85 18.88 1.02
CA GLY A 255 -2.56 17.94 -0.04
C GLY A 255 -3.44 16.70 -0.01
N ARG A 256 -3.20 15.79 -0.95
CA ARG A 256 -4.06 14.64 -1.22
C ARG A 256 -3.87 13.46 -0.26
N SER A 257 -2.95 13.54 0.69
CA SER A 257 -2.71 12.50 1.70
C SER A 257 -3.38 12.79 3.05
N ASP A 258 -4.08 13.91 3.17
CA ASP A 258 -4.92 14.24 4.32
C ASP A 258 -6.38 14.09 3.94
N LEU A 259 -7.24 13.74 4.89
CA LEU A 259 -8.67 13.53 4.71
C LEU A 259 -9.48 14.43 5.61
N VAL A 260 -10.68 14.79 5.17
CA VAL A 260 -11.65 15.58 5.93
C VAL A 260 -12.93 14.79 6.09
N ILE A 261 -13.48 14.74 7.31
CA ILE A 261 -14.78 14.11 7.63
C ILE A 261 -15.75 15.14 8.21
N ALA A 262 -17.03 14.82 8.17
CA ALA A 262 -18.08 15.67 8.73
C ALA A 262 -17.85 15.92 10.24
N ASN A 263 -18.27 17.10 10.72
CA ASN A 263 -18.13 17.46 12.14
C ASN A 263 -18.84 16.47 13.07
N ASP A 264 -20.01 15.97 12.67
CA ASP A 264 -20.79 14.99 13.46
C ASP A 264 -20.04 13.66 13.54
N ASP A 265 -19.46 13.17 12.44
CA ASP A 265 -18.61 11.99 12.43
C ASP A 265 -17.36 12.17 13.27
N ALA A 266 -16.73 13.33 13.20
CA ALA A 266 -15.56 13.68 14.00
C ALA A 266 -15.90 13.64 15.51
N ALA A 267 -17.03 14.25 15.91
CA ALA A 267 -17.49 14.22 17.29
C ALA A 267 -17.79 12.79 17.77
N ARG A 268 -18.43 11.98 16.92
CA ARG A 268 -18.70 10.56 17.16
C ARG A 268 -17.41 9.76 17.37
N VAL A 269 -16.46 9.86 16.44
CA VAL A 269 -15.14 9.19 16.49
C VAL A 269 -14.42 9.55 17.80
N LEU A 270 -14.31 10.84 18.14
CA LEU A 270 -13.63 11.30 19.33
C LEU A 270 -14.31 10.84 20.62
N SER A 271 -15.65 10.79 20.64
CA SER A 271 -16.40 10.30 21.80
C SER A 271 -16.16 8.81 22.08
N LEU A 272 -16.02 8.01 21.01
CA LEU A 272 -15.78 6.59 21.07
C LEU A 272 -14.30 6.26 21.34
N GLU A 273 -13.38 7.08 20.81
CA GLU A 273 -11.93 6.99 21.12
C GLU A 273 -11.68 7.07 22.64
N LYS A 274 -12.38 7.95 23.35
CA LYS A 274 -12.28 8.06 24.83
C LYS A 274 -12.60 6.76 25.55
N LYS A 275 -13.41 5.89 24.95
CA LYS A 275 -13.82 4.61 25.53
C LYS A 275 -12.87 3.47 25.21
N ASN A 276 -12.27 3.44 24.05
CA ASN A 276 -11.52 2.27 23.54
C ASN A 276 -10.12 2.57 23.00
N SER A 277 -9.70 3.84 22.89
CA SER A 277 -8.35 4.25 22.45
C SER A 277 -7.87 3.61 21.13
N PHE A 278 -8.78 3.35 20.18
CA PHE A 278 -8.45 2.69 18.92
C PHE A 278 -7.59 3.56 18.00
N LEU A 279 -7.72 4.89 18.04
CA LEU A 279 -6.85 5.81 17.32
C LEU A 279 -5.42 5.75 17.84
N LYS A 280 -5.26 5.76 19.18
CA LYS A 280 -3.94 5.63 19.83
C LYS A 280 -3.28 4.29 19.55
N GLN A 281 -4.06 3.26 19.24
CA GLN A 281 -3.57 1.95 18.83
C GLN A 281 -3.36 1.83 17.31
N CYS A 282 -3.48 2.92 16.54
CA CYS A 282 -3.39 2.96 15.09
C CYS A 282 -4.35 1.99 14.39
N ARG A 283 -5.50 1.70 14.97
CA ARG A 283 -6.54 0.85 14.37
C ARG A 283 -7.37 1.64 13.37
N VAL A 284 -6.69 2.19 12.39
CA VAL A 284 -7.25 3.01 11.31
C VAL A 284 -6.93 2.36 9.98
N VAL A 285 -7.93 2.23 9.12
CA VAL A 285 -7.80 1.73 7.74
C VAL A 285 -8.42 2.76 6.81
N ILE A 286 -7.70 3.14 5.76
CA ILE A 286 -8.17 4.05 4.71
C ILE A 286 -8.46 3.21 3.48
N VAL A 287 -9.71 3.32 2.97
CA VAL A 287 -10.16 2.69 1.75
C VAL A 287 -9.98 3.67 0.60
N MET A 288 -9.27 3.26 -0.41
CA MET A 288 -8.99 4.05 -1.60
C MET A 288 -9.43 3.30 -2.88
N ASP A 289 -9.32 3.96 -4.05
CA ASP A 289 -9.65 3.39 -5.36
C ASP A 289 -8.61 2.37 -5.83
#